data_7dbe3d495f9780c831c1f9f3f846e211
#
_entry.id   7dbe3d495f9780c831c1f9f3f846e211
#
_cell.length_a   1.000
_cell.length_b   1.000
_cell.length_c   1.000
_cell.angle_alpha   90.00
_cell.angle_beta   90.00
_cell.angle_gamma   90.00
#
_symmetry.space_group_name_H-M   'P 1'
#
loop_
_entity.id
_entity.type
_entity.pdbx_description
1 polymer ?
#
loop_
_entity_poly.entity_id
_entity_poly.type
_entity_poly.pdbx_seq_one_letter_code
_entity_poly.pdbx_strand_id
1 'polypeptide(L)'
;MSDVRYLEIGTWKGSSVCSFMCNNRCQVVCIDSWSEFGGPKEEFLVNFNKYKGVNTATFIEKNCFDVDVGSLIKFNVYMYDGNHTNESHYRALTHFYDCLDNVFIYIVDDWNWVDVRDGTFSAISRLDLKILFQHEIRLTQDNSHTRHDIAQKSWWNGIFIAILSKK
;
A
#
# COMPACT_ATOMS: atom_id res chain seq x y z
N MET A 1 4.94 -17.53 4.05
CA MET A 1 5.36 -17.30 2.65
C MET A 1 6.88 -17.38 2.59
N SER A 2 7.45 -18.17 1.69
CA SER A 2 8.91 -18.31 1.55
C SER A 2 9.52 -17.34 0.51
N ASP A 3 8.69 -16.70 -0.32
CA ASP A 3 9.09 -15.77 -1.38
C ASP A 3 8.17 -14.54 -1.34
N VAL A 4 8.49 -13.61 -0.45
CA VAL A 4 7.69 -12.40 -0.26
C VAL A 4 8.20 -11.30 -1.17
N ARG A 5 7.30 -10.77 -2.02
CA ARG A 5 7.54 -9.69 -2.97
C ARG A 5 6.51 -8.59 -2.69
N TYR A 6 7.01 -7.52 -2.11
CA TYR A 6 6.21 -6.43 -1.57
C TYR A 6 6.29 -5.19 -2.44
N LEU A 7 5.14 -4.65 -2.80
CA LEU A 7 4.97 -3.36 -3.43
C LEU A 7 4.28 -2.40 -2.47
N GLU A 8 4.81 -1.20 -2.30
CA GLU A 8 4.19 -0.12 -1.53
C GLU A 8 4.10 1.15 -2.33
N ILE A 9 2.95 1.79 -2.32
CA ILE A 9 2.69 3.10 -2.91
C ILE A 9 2.36 4.08 -1.79
N GLY A 10 3.06 5.22 -1.76
CA GLY A 10 2.93 6.19 -0.67
C GLY A 10 3.80 5.78 0.52
N THR A 11 5.07 6.09 0.44
CA THR A 11 6.05 5.61 1.44
C THR A 11 6.35 6.64 2.51
N TRP A 12 6.16 7.91 2.19
CA TRP A 12 6.43 9.07 3.06
C TRP A 12 7.80 8.96 3.76
N LYS A 13 7.83 8.72 5.10
CA LYS A 13 9.08 8.52 5.88
C LYS A 13 9.51 7.06 5.98
N GLY A 14 8.77 6.12 5.40
CA GLY A 14 9.10 4.70 5.32
C GLY A 14 8.67 3.87 6.53
N SER A 15 7.67 4.29 7.30
CA SER A 15 7.23 3.56 8.50
C SER A 15 6.79 2.13 8.18
N SER A 16 5.91 1.95 7.23
CA SER A 16 5.34 0.67 6.79
C SER A 16 6.40 -0.21 6.11
N VAL A 17 7.08 0.30 5.09
CA VAL A 17 8.09 -0.47 4.35
C VAL A 17 9.27 -0.88 5.22
N CYS A 18 9.74 -0.01 6.12
CA CYS A 18 10.82 -0.36 7.04
C CYS A 18 10.40 -1.40 8.06
N SER A 19 9.17 -1.31 8.58
CA SER A 19 8.60 -2.33 9.46
C SER A 19 8.47 -3.67 8.74
N PHE A 20 8.06 -3.65 7.47
CA PHE A 20 7.94 -4.84 6.63
C PHE A 20 9.30 -5.51 6.39
N MET A 21 10.36 -4.74 6.16
CA MET A 21 11.72 -5.25 5.93
C MET A 21 12.41 -5.73 7.21
N CYS A 22 12.03 -5.17 8.37
CA CYS A 22 12.69 -5.44 9.64
C CYS A 22 12.59 -6.93 10.04
N ASN A 23 13.72 -7.61 10.19
CA ASN A 23 13.81 -9.03 10.51
C ASN A 23 13.13 -9.97 9.50
N ASN A 24 12.82 -9.50 8.31
CA ASN A 24 12.28 -10.31 7.22
C ASN A 24 13.32 -10.50 6.11
N ARG A 25 13.05 -11.43 5.20
CA ARG A 25 13.76 -11.60 3.94
C ARG A 25 12.74 -11.52 2.80
N CYS A 26 12.81 -10.44 2.02
CA CYS A 26 11.84 -10.15 0.97
C CYS A 26 12.46 -9.34 -0.18
N GLN A 27 11.75 -9.29 -1.30
CA GLN A 27 11.99 -8.32 -2.37
C GLN A 27 10.99 -7.17 -2.21
N VAL A 28 11.46 -5.94 -2.25
CA VAL A 28 10.66 -4.75 -1.98
C VAL A 28 10.84 -3.73 -3.09
N VAL A 29 9.73 -3.22 -3.59
CA VAL A 29 9.68 -2.00 -4.38
C VAL A 29 8.72 -1.04 -3.69
N CYS A 30 9.17 0.18 -3.44
CA CYS A 30 8.32 1.24 -2.93
C CYS A 30 8.37 2.45 -3.86
N ILE A 31 7.24 3.13 -4.00
CA ILE A 31 7.03 4.23 -4.95
C ILE A 31 6.44 5.42 -4.22
N ASP A 32 7.10 6.56 -4.33
CA ASP A 32 6.59 7.82 -3.81
C ASP A 32 7.15 8.96 -4.68
N SER A 33 6.42 10.02 -4.84
CA SER A 33 6.90 11.25 -5.50
C SER A 33 7.52 12.22 -4.51
N TRP A 34 7.24 12.06 -3.23
CA TRP A 34 7.55 13.00 -2.14
C TRP A 34 7.15 14.44 -2.45
N SER A 35 6.12 14.63 -3.28
CA SER A 35 5.61 15.96 -3.66
C SER A 35 4.63 16.54 -2.65
N GLU A 36 4.11 15.72 -1.74
CA GLU A 36 3.10 16.09 -0.75
C GLU A 36 3.64 15.94 0.69
N PHE A 37 2.89 16.45 1.67
CA PHE A 37 3.16 16.29 3.11
C PHE A 37 4.58 16.67 3.55
N GLY A 38 5.14 17.73 2.97
CA GLY A 38 6.45 18.28 3.33
C GLY A 38 7.64 17.58 2.69
N GLY A 39 7.41 16.60 1.81
CA GLY A 39 8.44 15.94 1.01
C GLY A 39 9.58 15.28 1.81
N PRO A 40 9.33 14.44 2.84
CA PRO A 40 10.35 13.97 3.79
C PRO A 40 11.26 12.86 3.21
N LYS A 41 11.67 13.00 1.97
CA LYS A 41 12.51 12.02 1.26
C LYS A 41 13.84 11.74 1.98
N GLU A 42 14.48 12.77 2.53
CA GLU A 42 15.76 12.58 3.23
C GLU A 42 15.58 11.71 4.49
N GLU A 43 14.50 11.91 5.26
CA GLU A 43 14.19 11.05 6.41
C GLU A 43 13.89 9.62 5.94
N PHE A 44 13.15 9.47 4.83
CA PHE A 44 12.91 8.17 4.20
C PHE A 44 14.22 7.45 3.88
N LEU A 45 15.15 8.12 3.19
CA LEU A 45 16.44 7.52 2.80
C LEU A 45 17.24 7.03 4.00
N VAL A 46 17.26 7.79 5.09
CA VAL A 46 17.92 7.38 6.34
C VAL A 46 17.27 6.11 6.89
N ASN A 47 15.96 6.08 6.99
CA ASN A 47 15.22 4.94 7.52
C ASN A 47 15.36 3.72 6.61
N PHE A 48 15.15 3.90 5.30
CA PHE A 48 15.23 2.83 4.31
C PHE A 48 16.61 2.14 4.32
N ASN A 49 17.70 2.91 4.30
CA ASN A 49 19.05 2.36 4.34
C ASN A 49 19.34 1.62 5.66
N LYS A 50 18.81 2.11 6.79
CA LYS A 50 18.97 1.48 8.09
C LYS A 50 18.27 0.13 8.18
N TYR A 51 17.04 0.00 7.62
CA TYR A 51 16.20 -1.18 7.78
C TYR A 51 16.23 -2.12 6.57
N LYS A 52 16.82 -1.72 5.44
CA LYS A 52 16.95 -2.56 4.25
C LYS A 52 17.59 -3.92 4.55
N GLY A 53 18.64 -3.94 5.38
CA GLY A 53 19.30 -5.17 5.82
C GLY A 53 19.72 -6.07 4.65
N VAL A 54 19.30 -7.34 4.70
CA VAL A 54 19.58 -8.35 3.68
C VAL A 54 18.54 -8.39 2.54
N ASN A 55 17.56 -7.49 2.58
CA ASN A 55 16.48 -7.46 1.60
C ASN A 55 16.94 -6.91 0.25
N THR A 56 16.37 -7.41 -0.83
CA THR A 56 16.48 -6.79 -2.15
C THR A 56 15.42 -5.70 -2.23
N ALA A 57 15.82 -4.46 -1.96
CA ALA A 57 14.87 -3.36 -1.87
C ALA A 57 15.32 -2.17 -2.73
N THR A 58 14.37 -1.63 -3.48
CA THR A 58 14.51 -0.45 -4.33
C THR A 58 13.37 0.52 -4.08
N PHE A 59 13.63 1.81 -4.33
CA PHE A 59 12.57 2.82 -4.37
C PHE A 59 12.56 3.53 -5.72
N ILE A 60 11.38 3.98 -6.12
CA ILE A 60 11.14 4.72 -7.36
C ILE A 60 10.54 6.07 -6.99
N GLU A 61 11.26 7.15 -7.33
CA GLU A 61 10.78 8.52 -7.13
C GLU A 61 9.99 8.97 -8.35
N LYS A 62 8.69 8.72 -8.32
CA LYS A 62 7.74 9.10 -9.38
C LYS A 62 6.32 9.18 -8.82
N ASN A 63 5.45 9.90 -9.53
CA ASN A 63 4.02 9.65 -9.39
C ASN A 63 3.76 8.17 -9.76
N CYS A 64 3.05 7.46 -8.91
CA CYS A 64 2.84 6.01 -9.07
C CYS A 64 2.17 5.65 -10.39
N PHE A 65 1.29 6.51 -10.90
CA PHE A 65 0.59 6.29 -12.16
C PHE A 65 1.42 6.57 -13.42
N ASP A 66 2.65 7.10 -13.27
CA ASP A 66 3.63 7.30 -14.34
C ASP A 66 4.68 6.17 -14.39
N VAL A 67 4.55 5.18 -13.50
CA VAL A 67 5.45 4.01 -13.48
C VAL A 67 5.02 3.02 -14.55
N ASP A 68 5.99 2.59 -15.36
CA ASP A 68 5.79 1.47 -16.30
C ASP A 68 5.69 0.15 -15.52
N VAL A 69 4.48 -0.32 -15.33
CA VAL A 69 4.18 -1.56 -14.62
C VAL A 69 4.79 -2.78 -15.30
N GLY A 70 4.98 -2.75 -16.63
CA GLY A 70 5.62 -3.82 -17.40
C GLY A 70 7.09 -4.02 -17.05
N SER A 71 7.75 -3.02 -16.48
CA SER A 71 9.14 -3.09 -16.02
C SER A 71 9.30 -3.67 -14.60
N LEU A 72 8.21 -3.85 -13.87
CA LEU A 72 8.20 -4.34 -12.50
C LEU A 72 8.17 -5.88 -12.45
N ILE A 73 8.69 -6.45 -11.36
CA ILE A 73 8.50 -7.86 -11.03
C ILE A 73 7.04 -8.11 -10.64
N LYS A 74 6.66 -9.37 -10.49
CA LYS A 74 5.36 -9.73 -9.91
C LYS A 74 5.41 -9.63 -8.38
N PHE A 75 4.32 -9.16 -7.76
CA PHE A 75 4.21 -8.98 -6.31
C PHE A 75 3.07 -9.85 -5.74
N ASN A 76 3.29 -10.39 -4.55
CA ASN A 76 2.28 -11.16 -3.81
C ASN A 76 1.78 -10.42 -2.54
N VAL A 77 2.36 -9.28 -2.21
CA VAL A 77 1.84 -8.34 -1.21
C VAL A 77 1.89 -6.94 -1.80
N TYR A 78 0.76 -6.25 -1.77
CA TYR A 78 0.62 -4.90 -2.29
C TYR A 78 -0.05 -4.00 -1.25
N MET A 79 0.58 -2.88 -0.91
CA MET A 79 0.03 -1.84 -0.04
C MET A 79 -0.15 -0.54 -0.81
N TYR A 80 -1.31 0.09 -0.65
CA TYR A 80 -1.59 1.41 -1.15
C TYR A 80 -1.93 2.37 -0.01
N ASP A 81 -1.10 3.39 0.12
CA ASP A 81 -1.19 4.50 1.06
C ASP A 81 -0.87 5.81 0.33
N GLY A 82 -1.49 5.99 -0.84
CA GLY A 82 -1.32 7.18 -1.68
C GLY A 82 -2.47 8.16 -1.53
N ASN A 83 -2.77 8.91 -2.59
CA ASN A 83 -3.85 9.89 -2.58
C ASN A 83 -5.21 9.26 -2.29
N HIS A 84 -6.01 9.89 -1.40
CA HIS A 84 -7.21 9.31 -0.78
C HIS A 84 -8.51 9.57 -1.56
N THR A 85 -8.44 9.94 -2.83
CA THR A 85 -9.64 10.09 -3.67
C THR A 85 -10.16 8.73 -4.15
N ASN A 86 -11.46 8.65 -4.41
CA ASN A 86 -12.09 7.47 -5.00
C ASN A 86 -11.37 7.02 -6.29
N GLU A 87 -11.09 7.96 -7.18
CA GLU A 87 -10.38 7.71 -8.44
C GLU A 87 -8.97 7.15 -8.22
N SER A 88 -8.22 7.69 -7.25
CA SER A 88 -6.88 7.19 -6.95
C SER A 88 -6.90 5.77 -6.42
N HIS A 89 -7.83 5.43 -5.53
CA HIS A 89 -7.98 4.05 -5.02
C HIS A 89 -8.45 3.08 -6.10
N TYR A 90 -9.35 3.51 -6.99
CA TYR A 90 -9.72 2.73 -8.16
C TYR A 90 -8.51 2.47 -9.08
N ARG A 91 -7.77 3.51 -9.41
CA ARG A 91 -6.58 3.42 -10.27
C ARG A 91 -5.45 2.63 -9.62
N ALA A 92 -5.27 2.74 -8.31
CA ALA A 92 -4.24 2.01 -7.58
C ALA A 92 -4.25 0.52 -7.90
N LEU A 93 -5.40 -0.12 -7.82
CA LEU A 93 -5.51 -1.55 -8.09
C LEU A 93 -5.53 -1.86 -9.59
N THR A 94 -6.22 -1.05 -10.41
CA THR A 94 -6.32 -1.29 -11.86
C THR A 94 -5.01 -1.04 -12.59
N HIS A 95 -4.23 -0.03 -12.21
CA HIS A 95 -2.93 0.28 -12.81
C HIS A 95 -1.89 -0.81 -12.51
N PHE A 96 -1.79 -1.25 -11.26
CA PHE A 96 -0.80 -2.25 -10.86
C PHE A 96 -1.24 -3.71 -11.04
N TYR A 97 -2.46 -3.94 -11.56
CA TYR A 97 -3.03 -5.30 -11.70
C TYR A 97 -2.08 -6.28 -12.37
N ASP A 98 -1.44 -5.88 -13.47
CA ASP A 98 -0.60 -6.78 -14.26
C ASP A 98 0.70 -7.18 -13.55
N CYS A 99 1.19 -6.43 -12.57
CA CYS A 99 2.34 -6.82 -11.76
C CYS A 99 1.98 -7.52 -10.45
N LEU A 100 0.71 -7.85 -10.21
CA LEU A 100 0.28 -8.65 -9.06
C LEU A 100 0.18 -10.13 -9.45
N ASP A 101 0.47 -11.02 -8.50
CA ASP A 101 0.29 -12.47 -8.66
C ASP A 101 -1.19 -12.85 -8.83
N ASN A 102 -1.45 -14.11 -9.19
CA ASN A 102 -2.82 -14.62 -9.29
C ASN A 102 -3.55 -14.63 -7.93
N VAL A 103 -2.81 -14.83 -6.84
CA VAL A 103 -3.29 -14.67 -5.47
C VAL A 103 -2.34 -13.74 -4.73
N PHE A 104 -2.85 -12.67 -4.17
CA PHE A 104 -2.05 -11.66 -3.49
C PHE A 104 -2.76 -11.09 -2.27
N ILE A 105 -1.98 -10.56 -1.33
CA ILE A 105 -2.47 -9.77 -0.22
C ILE A 105 -2.56 -8.30 -0.68
N TYR A 106 -3.72 -7.69 -0.51
CA TYR A 106 -3.94 -6.27 -0.75
C TYR A 106 -4.20 -5.56 0.57
N ILE A 107 -3.44 -4.50 0.82
CA ILE A 107 -3.50 -3.68 2.03
C ILE A 107 -3.82 -2.24 1.60
N VAL A 108 -4.84 -1.65 2.21
CA VAL A 108 -5.26 -0.27 1.91
C VAL A 108 -5.34 0.51 3.22
N ASP A 109 -4.62 1.63 3.28
CA ASP A 109 -4.67 2.55 4.41
C ASP A 109 -5.88 3.49 4.37
N ASP A 110 -6.08 4.28 5.40
CA ASP A 110 -7.13 5.30 5.53
C ASP A 110 -8.58 4.77 5.34
N TRP A 111 -8.86 3.56 5.80
CA TRP A 111 -10.11 2.84 5.58
C TRP A 111 -11.35 3.47 6.25
N ASN A 112 -11.16 4.49 7.11
CA ASN A 112 -12.28 5.25 7.66
C ASN A 112 -13.09 5.96 6.56
N TRP A 113 -12.44 6.35 5.46
CA TRP A 113 -13.05 7.24 4.46
C TRP A 113 -13.81 6.48 3.38
N VAL A 114 -15.00 6.99 3.06
CA VAL A 114 -15.89 6.35 2.08
C VAL A 114 -15.26 6.33 0.68
N ASP A 115 -14.57 7.40 0.26
CA ASP A 115 -13.95 7.47 -1.06
C ASP A 115 -12.88 6.39 -1.24
N VAL A 116 -12.10 6.11 -0.19
CA VAL A 116 -11.11 5.02 -0.15
C VAL A 116 -11.77 3.66 -0.36
N ARG A 117 -12.85 3.40 0.39
CA ARG A 117 -13.57 2.13 0.31
C ARG A 117 -14.26 1.95 -1.04
N ASP A 118 -14.99 2.96 -1.50
CA ASP A 118 -15.76 2.89 -2.74
C ASP A 118 -14.84 2.74 -3.97
N GLY A 119 -13.71 3.46 -4.01
CA GLY A 119 -12.71 3.31 -5.06
C GLY A 119 -12.09 1.90 -5.06
N THR A 120 -11.75 1.40 -3.89
CA THR A 120 -11.17 0.05 -3.74
C THR A 120 -12.14 -1.04 -4.18
N PHE A 121 -13.38 -1.03 -3.70
CA PHE A 121 -14.37 -2.05 -4.08
C PHE A 121 -14.81 -1.93 -5.54
N SER A 122 -14.86 -0.72 -6.10
CA SER A 122 -15.11 -0.50 -7.52
C SER A 122 -14.02 -1.15 -8.39
N ALA A 123 -12.74 -1.02 -8.00
CA ALA A 123 -11.63 -1.67 -8.69
C ALA A 123 -11.69 -3.20 -8.58
N ILE A 124 -11.94 -3.74 -7.39
CA ILE A 124 -12.11 -5.19 -7.15
C ILE A 124 -13.21 -5.75 -8.05
N SER A 125 -14.35 -5.08 -8.10
CA SER A 125 -15.50 -5.45 -8.96
C SER A 125 -15.15 -5.35 -10.44
N ARG A 126 -14.50 -4.26 -10.87
CA ARG A 126 -14.13 -4.02 -12.27
C ARG A 126 -13.16 -5.07 -12.81
N LEU A 127 -12.24 -5.54 -11.98
CA LEU A 127 -11.24 -6.54 -12.32
C LEU A 127 -11.73 -7.99 -12.12
N ASP A 128 -12.98 -8.15 -11.69
CA ASP A 128 -13.59 -9.45 -11.39
C ASP A 128 -12.75 -10.31 -10.42
N LEU A 129 -12.17 -9.65 -9.41
CA LEU A 129 -11.36 -10.29 -8.39
C LEU A 129 -12.25 -11.00 -7.37
N LYS A 130 -11.85 -12.21 -6.99
CA LYS A 130 -12.49 -12.94 -5.89
C LYS A 130 -11.82 -12.57 -4.57
N ILE A 131 -12.63 -12.14 -3.61
CA ILE A 131 -12.17 -11.95 -2.23
C ILE A 131 -12.19 -13.32 -1.53
N LEU A 132 -11.01 -13.84 -1.18
CA LEU A 132 -10.86 -15.09 -0.45
C LEU A 132 -10.90 -14.88 1.07
N PHE A 133 -10.43 -13.71 1.52
CA PHE A 133 -10.44 -13.26 2.90
C PHE A 133 -10.45 -11.74 2.92
N GLN A 134 -11.09 -11.14 3.91
CA GLN A 134 -10.95 -9.72 4.21
C GLN A 134 -11.04 -9.45 5.70
N HIS A 135 -10.36 -8.42 6.14
CA HIS A 135 -10.43 -7.85 7.47
C HIS A 135 -10.40 -6.34 7.40
N GLU A 136 -11.27 -5.68 8.16
CA GLU A 136 -11.40 -4.23 8.19
C GLU A 136 -11.23 -3.72 9.62
N ILE A 137 -10.43 -2.70 9.77
CA ILE A 137 -10.38 -1.88 10.99
C ILE A 137 -10.89 -0.49 10.60
N ARG A 138 -12.06 -0.12 11.08
CA ARG A 138 -12.62 1.23 10.97
C ARG A 138 -12.70 1.83 12.37
N LEU A 139 -12.04 2.96 12.55
CA LEU A 139 -11.96 3.64 13.85
C LEU A 139 -12.97 4.78 13.97
N THR A 140 -13.55 5.22 12.84
CA THR A 140 -14.68 6.16 12.79
C THR A 140 -15.73 5.67 11.78
N GLN A 141 -16.98 6.06 11.98
CA GLN A 141 -18.09 5.66 11.09
C GLN A 141 -18.60 6.84 10.22
N ASP A 142 -18.17 8.04 10.53
CA ASP A 142 -18.62 9.32 9.95
C ASP A 142 -17.58 9.93 8.98
N ASN A 143 -16.59 9.15 8.54
CA ASN A 143 -15.47 9.57 7.70
C ASN A 143 -14.54 10.62 8.35
N SER A 144 -14.62 10.82 9.64
CA SER A 144 -13.68 11.70 10.35
C SER A 144 -12.31 11.05 10.53
N HIS A 145 -11.30 11.87 10.77
CA HIS A 145 -10.00 11.39 11.21
C HIS A 145 -10.12 10.68 12.56
N THR A 146 -9.30 9.66 12.75
CA THR A 146 -9.18 9.02 14.06
C THR A 146 -8.62 10.01 15.07
N ARG A 147 -9.22 10.07 16.26
CA ARG A 147 -8.70 10.88 17.37
C ARG A 147 -7.27 10.44 17.70
N HIS A 148 -6.40 11.42 18.00
CA HIS A 148 -4.97 11.19 18.25
C HIS A 148 -4.70 10.17 19.36
N ASP A 149 -5.48 10.18 20.43
CA ASP A 149 -5.34 9.25 21.57
C ASP A 149 -5.67 7.79 21.21
N ILE A 150 -6.51 7.58 20.20
CA ILE A 150 -6.84 6.26 19.64
C ILE A 150 -5.79 5.86 18.60
N ALA A 151 -5.42 6.79 17.72
CA ALA A 151 -4.46 6.59 16.65
C ALA A 151 -3.09 6.10 17.16
N GLN A 152 -2.65 6.59 18.32
CA GLN A 152 -1.40 6.16 18.95
C GLN A 152 -1.41 4.69 19.43
N LYS A 153 -2.58 4.07 19.55
CA LYS A 153 -2.75 2.70 20.06
C LYS A 153 -3.30 1.74 19.02
N SER A 154 -3.56 2.23 17.83
CA SER A 154 -4.19 1.48 16.75
C SER A 154 -3.64 1.93 15.40
N TRP A 155 -4.28 1.52 14.31
CA TRP A 155 -3.93 1.98 12.97
C TRP A 155 -4.59 3.34 12.69
N TRP A 156 -3.80 4.34 12.33
CA TRP A 156 -4.33 5.68 12.04
C TRP A 156 -5.32 5.61 10.87
N ASN A 157 -6.52 6.16 11.06
CA ASN A 157 -7.62 6.18 10.10
C ASN A 157 -8.12 4.82 9.60
N GLY A 158 -7.66 3.73 10.21
CA GLY A 158 -8.12 2.38 9.85
C GLY A 158 -7.34 1.76 8.70
N ILE A 159 -7.57 0.46 8.49
CA ILE A 159 -6.89 -0.33 7.47
C ILE A 159 -7.80 -1.42 6.93
N PHE A 160 -7.65 -1.75 5.66
CA PHE A 160 -8.24 -2.91 5.01
C PHE A 160 -7.17 -3.90 4.58
N ILE A 161 -7.37 -5.17 4.86
CA ILE A 161 -6.49 -6.25 4.43
C ILE A 161 -7.34 -7.32 3.76
N ALA A 162 -7.00 -7.68 2.54
CA ALA A 162 -7.70 -8.72 1.81
C ALA A 162 -6.72 -9.70 1.15
N ILE A 163 -7.15 -10.96 1.00
CA ILE A 163 -6.54 -11.91 0.07
C ILE A 163 -7.43 -11.93 -1.15
N LEU A 164 -6.88 -11.50 -2.27
CA LEU A 164 -7.57 -11.42 -3.55
C LEU A 164 -7.03 -12.48 -4.52
N SER A 165 -7.90 -13.02 -5.35
CA SER A 165 -7.56 -13.96 -6.41
C SER A 165 -8.06 -13.44 -7.75
N LYS A 166 -7.19 -13.44 -8.73
CA LYS A 166 -7.57 -13.34 -10.16
C LYS A 166 -8.31 -14.62 -10.55
N LYS A 167 -9.26 -14.49 -11.47
CA LYS A 167 -9.96 -15.64 -12.05
C LYS A 167 -9.14 -16.29 -13.15
#